data_a033474d6ff991abaf41c9d49eab3fc8
#
_entry.id   a033474d6ff991abaf41c9d49eab3fc8
#
_cell.length_a   1.000
_cell.length_b   1.000
_cell.length_c   1.000
_cell.angle_alpha   90.00
_cell.angle_beta   90.00
_cell.angle_gamma   90.00
#
_symmetry.space_group_name_H-M   'P 1'
#
loop_
_entity.id
_entity.type
_entity.pdbx_description
1 polymer ?
#
loop_
_entity_poly.entity_id
_entity_poly.type
_entity_poly.pdbx_seq_one_letter_code
_entity_poly.pdbx_strand_id
1 'polypeptide(L)'
;MAETTGLVQQLKVDTSGVAYAYVGANLSNVTLLTVQRLAADSREQASLKDDIVNALAAAMVAYRQVSAVHGDTDSEITELIVEPV
;
A
#
# COMPACT_ATOMS: atom_id res chain seq x y z
N MET A 1 11.70 -0.64 -11.63
CA MET A 1 10.73 -1.05 -10.62
C MET A 1 11.35 -0.81 -9.25
N ALA A 2 10.65 -0.12 -8.37
CA ALA A 2 11.15 0.21 -7.04
C ALA A 2 10.40 -0.60 -5.97
N GLU A 3 11.01 -0.71 -4.80
CA GLU A 3 10.43 -1.43 -3.68
C GLU A 3 10.66 -0.64 -2.40
N THR A 4 9.60 -0.48 -1.60
CA THR A 4 9.69 0.17 -0.29
C THR A 4 9.34 -0.86 0.78
N THR A 5 10.24 -1.03 1.74
CA THR A 5 10.10 -2.04 2.79
C THR A 5 10.03 -1.35 4.16
N GLY A 6 9.13 -1.82 5.00
CA GLY A 6 8.98 -1.29 6.36
C GLY A 6 7.63 -1.63 6.95
N LEU A 7 7.30 -0.98 8.07
CA LEU A 7 5.99 -1.10 8.70
C LEU A 7 5.03 -0.08 8.11
N VAL A 8 3.75 -0.43 8.05
CA VAL A 8 2.71 0.53 7.68
C VAL A 8 2.47 1.42 8.90
N GLN A 9 2.96 2.65 8.84
CA GLN A 9 2.85 3.59 9.96
C GLN A 9 1.50 4.28 10.02
N GLN A 10 0.88 4.48 8.85
CA GLN A 10 -0.42 5.12 8.76
C GLN A 10 -1.09 4.72 7.46
N LEU A 11 -2.39 4.53 7.50
CA LEU A 11 -3.21 4.21 6.32
C LEU A 11 -4.39 5.16 6.31
N LYS A 12 -4.57 5.88 5.20
CA LYS A 12 -5.68 6.80 5.01
C LYS A 12 -6.52 6.32 3.84
N VAL A 13 -7.81 6.16 4.07
CA VAL A 13 -8.77 5.79 3.02
C VAL A 13 -9.91 6.79 3.05
N ASP A 14 -10.25 7.36 1.91
CA ASP A 14 -11.35 8.31 1.80
C ASP A 14 -12.25 8.01 0.60
N THR A 15 -13.19 8.89 0.33
CA THR A 15 -14.17 8.67 -0.73
C THR A 15 -13.67 9.04 -2.12
N SER A 16 -12.42 9.50 -2.25
CA SER A 16 -11.85 9.86 -3.56
C SER A 16 -11.48 8.63 -4.40
N GLY A 17 -11.42 7.44 -3.77
CA GLY A 17 -11.00 6.22 -4.44
C GLY A 17 -9.50 5.97 -4.34
N VAL A 18 -8.79 6.77 -3.56
CA VAL A 18 -7.34 6.61 -3.36
C VAL A 18 -7.08 6.26 -1.90
N ALA A 19 -6.31 5.20 -1.67
CA ALA A 19 -5.78 4.86 -0.35
C ALA A 19 -4.33 5.32 -0.29
N TYR A 20 -3.95 5.89 0.84
CA TYR A 20 -2.60 6.41 1.08
C TYR A 20 -1.97 5.61 2.20
N ALA A 21 -0.82 4.98 1.93
CA ALA A 21 -0.08 4.21 2.91
C ALA A 21 1.27 4.86 3.17
N TYR A 22 1.59 5.06 4.43
CA TYR A 22 2.87 5.60 4.85
C TYR A 22 3.69 4.44 5.39
N VAL A 23 4.69 4.01 4.62
CA VAL A 23 5.48 2.81 4.91
C VAL A 23 6.92 3.20 5.22
N GLY A 24 7.44 2.73 6.33
CA GLY A 24 8.81 3.03 6.72
C GLY A 24 9.14 2.53 8.12
N ALA A 25 10.33 2.89 8.60
CA ALA A 25 10.81 2.45 9.91
C ALA A 25 10.09 3.13 11.06
N ASN A 26 9.69 4.40 10.88
CA ASN A 26 8.97 5.18 11.88
C ASN A 26 8.25 6.34 11.19
N LEU A 27 7.45 7.10 11.95
CA LEU A 27 6.66 8.20 11.40
C LEU A 27 7.50 9.34 10.81
N SER A 28 8.75 9.46 11.21
CA SER A 28 9.65 10.48 10.68
C SER A 28 10.37 10.05 9.41
N ASN A 29 10.32 8.77 9.07
CA ASN A 29 11.04 8.21 7.93
C ASN A 29 10.12 7.25 7.19
N VAL A 30 9.17 7.83 6.46
CA VAL A 30 8.19 7.06 5.71
C VAL A 30 8.19 7.48 4.25
N THR A 31 7.79 6.54 3.40
CA THR A 31 7.50 6.79 1.99
C THR A 31 6.00 6.73 1.81
N LEU A 32 5.44 7.73 1.14
CA LEU A 32 4.02 7.75 0.80
C LEU A 32 3.78 6.89 -0.42
N LEU A 33 2.92 5.89 -0.28
CA LEU A 33 2.51 5.01 -1.37
C LEU A 33 1.00 5.10 -1.54
N THR A 34 0.52 4.83 -2.74
CA THR A 34 -0.89 4.98 -3.07
C THR A 34 -1.45 3.70 -3.70
N VAL A 35 -2.74 3.47 -3.48
CA VAL A 35 -3.51 2.48 -4.22
C VAL A 35 -4.74 3.23 -4.73
N GLN A 36 -4.80 3.45 -6.04
CA GLN A 36 -5.86 4.24 -6.66
C GLN A 36 -6.78 3.37 -7.49
N ARG A 37 -8.08 3.43 -7.18
CA ARG A 37 -9.10 2.79 -8.01
C ARG A 37 -9.45 3.75 -9.14
N LEU A 38 -9.44 3.22 -10.37
CA LEU A 38 -9.74 4.00 -11.57
C LEU A 38 -11.06 3.53 -12.15
N ALA A 39 -11.77 4.44 -12.80
CA ALA A 39 -13.04 4.10 -13.47
C ALA A 39 -12.82 3.06 -14.57
N ALA A 40 -11.64 3.06 -15.19
CA ALA A 40 -11.28 2.12 -16.24
C ALA A 40 -10.82 0.75 -15.72
N ASP A 41 -10.69 0.58 -14.40
CA ASP A 41 -10.28 -0.70 -13.85
C ASP A 41 -11.32 -1.77 -14.13
N SER A 42 -10.85 -2.96 -14.51
CA SER A 42 -11.73 -4.12 -14.59
C SER A 42 -12.16 -4.50 -13.16
N ARG A 43 -13.21 -5.34 -13.08
CA ARG A 43 -13.65 -5.85 -11.78
C ARG A 43 -12.52 -6.57 -11.05
N GLU A 44 -11.70 -7.33 -11.78
CA GLU A 44 -10.58 -8.05 -11.20
C GLU A 44 -9.51 -7.11 -10.67
N GLN A 45 -9.19 -6.05 -11.43
CA GLN A 45 -8.21 -5.06 -10.99
C GLN A 45 -8.69 -4.32 -9.75
N ALA A 46 -9.96 -3.92 -9.71
CA ALA A 46 -10.52 -3.26 -8.55
C ALA A 46 -10.50 -4.17 -7.32
N SER A 47 -10.81 -5.46 -7.50
CA SER A 47 -10.78 -6.44 -6.42
C SER A 47 -9.36 -6.63 -5.88
N LEU A 48 -8.36 -6.72 -6.76
CA LEU A 48 -6.97 -6.87 -6.35
C LEU A 48 -6.48 -5.63 -5.60
N LYS A 49 -6.90 -4.45 -6.02
CA LYS A 49 -6.56 -3.20 -5.32
C LYS A 49 -7.19 -3.16 -3.92
N ASP A 50 -8.43 -3.60 -3.79
CA ASP A 50 -9.08 -3.71 -2.49
C ASP A 50 -8.35 -4.71 -1.60
N ASP A 51 -7.88 -5.82 -2.15
CA ASP A 51 -7.11 -6.82 -1.42
C ASP A 51 -5.79 -6.24 -0.91
N ILE A 52 -5.12 -5.41 -1.71
CA ILE A 52 -3.88 -4.72 -1.29
C ILE A 52 -4.18 -3.81 -0.11
N VAL A 53 -5.23 -3.02 -0.17
CA VAL A 53 -5.62 -2.11 0.93
C VAL A 53 -5.94 -2.91 2.19
N ASN A 54 -6.67 -4.00 2.07
CA ASN A 54 -7.01 -4.85 3.21
C ASN A 54 -5.76 -5.50 3.82
N ALA A 55 -4.82 -5.92 2.98
CA ALA A 55 -3.55 -6.49 3.44
C ALA A 55 -2.70 -5.45 4.17
N LEU A 56 -2.68 -4.20 3.68
CA LEU A 56 -1.99 -3.10 4.35
C LEU A 56 -2.58 -2.85 5.74
N ALA A 57 -3.90 -2.82 5.85
CA ALA A 57 -4.59 -2.60 7.12
C ALA A 57 -4.29 -3.74 8.11
N ALA A 58 -4.33 -4.98 7.65
CA ALA A 58 -4.05 -6.15 8.48
C ALA A 58 -2.58 -6.13 8.96
N ALA A 59 -1.65 -5.79 8.07
CA ALA A 59 -0.24 -5.71 8.42
C ALA A 59 0.02 -4.60 9.43
N MET A 60 -0.67 -3.46 9.30
CA MET A 60 -0.53 -2.34 10.22
C MET A 60 -0.96 -2.74 11.64
N VAL A 61 -2.10 -3.40 11.77
CA VAL A 61 -2.62 -3.83 13.07
C VAL A 61 -1.72 -4.90 13.70
N ALA A 62 -1.17 -5.79 12.89
CA ALA A 62 -0.33 -6.89 13.36
C ALA A 62 1.15 -6.53 13.48
N TYR A 63 1.53 -5.29 13.16
CA TYR A 63 2.93 -4.83 13.16
C TYR A 63 3.82 -5.69 12.27
N ARG A 64 3.31 -6.09 11.12
CA ARG A 64 4.08 -6.88 10.16
C ARG A 64 4.78 -5.97 9.16
N GLN A 65 6.00 -6.35 8.82
CA GLN A 65 6.74 -5.67 7.77
C GLN A 65 6.14 -6.00 6.41
N VAL A 66 6.08 -4.99 5.54
CA VAL A 66 5.62 -5.18 4.17
C VAL A 66 6.71 -4.73 3.21
N SER A 67 6.69 -5.31 2.01
CA SER A 67 7.48 -4.84 0.88
C SER A 67 6.50 -4.47 -0.22
N ALA A 68 6.45 -3.21 -0.57
CA ALA A 68 5.55 -2.70 -1.60
C ALA A 68 6.33 -2.37 -2.85
N VAL A 69 5.94 -3.00 -3.95
CA VAL A 69 6.55 -2.75 -5.26
C VAL A 69 5.74 -1.66 -5.96
N HIS A 70 6.44 -0.66 -6.49
CA HIS A 70 5.82 0.48 -7.19
C HIS A 70 6.72 0.91 -8.34
N GLY A 71 6.27 1.87 -9.15
CA GLY A 71 7.08 2.40 -10.23
C GLY A 71 8.24 3.24 -9.72
N ASP A 72 9.28 3.39 -10.53
CA ASP A 72 10.48 4.16 -10.13
C ASP A 72 10.17 5.64 -9.95
N THR A 73 9.17 6.14 -10.66
CA THR A 73 8.82 7.57 -10.65
C THR A 73 7.44 7.85 -10.08
N ASP A 74 6.73 6.82 -9.59
CA ASP A 74 5.41 7.01 -9.00
C ASP A 74 5.28 6.21 -7.70
N SER A 75 4.20 6.47 -6.99
CA SER A 75 3.94 5.87 -5.68
C SER A 75 2.86 4.78 -5.73
N GLU A 76 2.35 4.45 -6.91
CA GLU A 76 1.28 3.46 -7.03
C GLU A 76 1.80 2.05 -6.76
N ILE A 77 1.20 1.38 -5.79
CA ILE A 77 1.58 0.01 -5.43
C ILE A 77 1.06 -0.95 -6.50
N THR A 78 1.95 -1.76 -7.06
CA THR A 78 1.60 -2.78 -8.05
C THR A 78 1.65 -4.19 -7.46
N GLU A 79 2.38 -4.38 -6.36
CA GLU A 79 2.48 -5.67 -5.70
C GLU A 79 2.77 -5.42 -4.21
N LEU A 80 2.19 -6.23 -3.35
CA LEU A 80 2.43 -6.13 -1.92
C LEU A 80 2.80 -7.49 -1.36
N ILE A 81 3.92 -7.53 -0.64
CA ILE A 81 4.37 -8.72 0.07
C ILE A 81 4.28 -8.42 1.56
N VAL A 82 3.57 -9.27 2.30
CA VAL A 82 3.46 -9.15 3.75
C VAL A 82 4.35 -10.22 4.36
N GLU A 83 5.31 -9.79 5.17
CA GLU A 83 6.29 -10.69 5.76
C GLU A 83 5.81 -11.15 7.14
N PRO A 84 6.25 -12.34 7.60
CA PRO A 84 5.90 -12.81 8.94
C PRO A 84 6.60 -11.97 10.00
N VAL A 85 5.97 -11.94 11.17
CA VAL A 85 6.53 -11.22 12.32
C VAL A 85 7.78 -11.92 12.84
#